data_982d84e6089b63f232625dc06ccff249
#
_entry.id   982d84e6089b63f232625dc06ccff249
#
_cell.length_a   1.000
_cell.length_b   1.000
_cell.length_c   1.000
_cell.angle_alpha   90.00
_cell.angle_beta   90.00
_cell.angle_gamma   90.00
#
_symmetry.space_group_name_H-M   'P 1'
#
loop_
_entity.id
_entity.type
_entity.pdbx_description
1 polymer ?
#
loop_
_entity_poly.entity_id
_entity_poly.type
_entity_poly.pdbx_seq_one_letter_code
_entity_poly.pdbx_strand_id
1 'polypeptide(L)'
;MIDVKVTTRKSFDKVKAKSQQSNFKSLGHAAASIRLIARRSIKRRQTAAMPGTPPNTRRGQLKRSIMYSLDKQRGVALIGPDFDVVGAAGKAHEFGGNFRRERYPKRPFMGPALEKVKDRLPSMWAGSIR
;
A
#
# COMPACT_ATOMS: atom_id res chain seq x y z
N MET A 1 42.21 5.88 -22.03
CA MET A 1 41.59 6.29 -20.74
C MET A 1 40.19 6.84 -20.88
N ILE A 2 39.91 7.65 -21.89
CA ILE A 2 38.58 8.20 -22.13
C ILE A 2 37.55 7.08 -22.40
N ASP A 3 37.92 6.09 -23.19
CA ASP A 3 37.04 4.96 -23.52
C ASP A 3 36.68 4.11 -22.31
N VAL A 4 37.63 3.90 -21.39
CA VAL A 4 37.41 3.16 -20.15
C VAL A 4 36.39 3.90 -19.26
N LYS A 5 36.51 5.22 -19.13
CA LYS A 5 35.57 6.03 -18.37
C LYS A 5 34.15 5.98 -18.94
N VAL A 6 34.01 6.07 -20.26
CA VAL A 6 32.71 6.01 -20.97
C VAL A 6 32.08 4.63 -20.77
N THR A 7 32.87 3.56 -20.91
CA THR A 7 32.40 2.18 -20.70
C THR A 7 31.89 1.98 -19.26
N THR A 8 32.64 2.47 -18.28
CA THR A 8 32.24 2.39 -16.85
C THR A 8 30.95 3.14 -16.59
N ARG A 9 30.81 4.34 -17.16
CA ARG A 9 29.60 5.13 -17.02
C ARG A 9 28.38 4.41 -17.63
N LYS A 10 28.51 3.85 -18.83
CA LYS A 10 27.44 3.10 -19.47
C LYS A 10 27.04 1.88 -18.65
N SER A 11 28.01 1.15 -18.09
CA SER A 11 27.74 0.01 -17.22
C SER A 11 27.00 0.43 -15.96
N PHE A 12 27.42 1.54 -15.35
CA PHE A 12 26.76 2.09 -14.17
C PHE A 12 25.33 2.50 -14.47
N ASP A 13 25.08 3.18 -15.59
CA ASP A 13 23.74 3.60 -16.00
C ASP A 13 22.81 2.39 -16.23
N LYS A 14 23.32 1.32 -16.83
CA LYS A 14 22.57 0.07 -17.01
C LYS A 14 22.18 -0.56 -15.67
N VAL A 15 23.12 -0.62 -14.74
CA VAL A 15 22.86 -1.16 -13.40
C VAL A 15 21.83 -0.29 -12.68
N LYS A 16 21.96 1.03 -12.75
CA LYS A 16 21.02 1.96 -12.16
C LYS A 16 19.60 1.80 -12.73
N ALA A 17 19.48 1.71 -14.06
CA ALA A 17 18.21 1.52 -14.73
C ALA A 17 17.56 0.18 -14.34
N LYS A 18 18.33 -0.90 -14.29
CA LYS A 18 17.86 -2.21 -13.88
C LYS A 18 17.43 -2.23 -12.40
N SER A 19 18.20 -1.56 -11.55
CA SER A 19 17.87 -1.42 -10.13
C SER A 19 16.55 -0.67 -9.92
N GLN A 20 16.35 0.43 -10.64
CA GLN A 20 15.10 1.20 -10.57
C GLN A 20 13.91 0.39 -11.06
N GLN A 21 14.05 -0.35 -12.14
CA GLN A 21 13.01 -1.21 -12.69
C GLN A 21 12.66 -2.34 -11.71
N SER A 22 13.65 -2.98 -11.12
CA SER A 22 13.45 -4.04 -10.13
C SER A 22 12.79 -3.51 -8.86
N ASN A 23 13.20 -2.34 -8.40
CA ASN A 23 12.60 -1.68 -7.25
C ASN A 23 11.13 -1.35 -7.51
N PHE A 24 10.81 -0.83 -8.68
CA PHE A 24 9.43 -0.51 -9.06
C PHE A 24 8.55 -1.77 -9.09
N LYS A 25 9.06 -2.86 -9.66
CA LYS A 25 8.36 -4.15 -9.70
C LYS A 25 8.11 -4.70 -8.28
N SER A 26 9.13 -4.68 -7.43
CA SER A 26 9.00 -5.14 -6.04
C SER A 26 8.05 -4.27 -5.24
N LEU A 27 8.08 -2.97 -5.46
CA LEU A 27 7.17 -2.01 -4.82
C LEU A 27 5.71 -2.32 -5.22
N GLY A 28 5.46 -2.64 -6.49
CA GLY A 28 4.16 -3.05 -6.98
C GLY A 28 3.65 -4.33 -6.30
N HIS A 29 4.49 -5.33 -6.17
CA HIS A 29 4.15 -6.57 -5.46
C HIS A 29 3.83 -6.31 -3.98
N ALA A 30 4.63 -5.50 -3.32
CA ALA A 30 4.40 -5.14 -1.92
C ALA A 30 3.07 -4.40 -1.75
N ALA A 31 2.80 -3.42 -2.60
CA ALA A 31 1.57 -2.64 -2.57
C ALA A 31 0.33 -3.52 -2.79
N ALA A 32 0.40 -4.43 -3.78
CA ALA A 32 -0.69 -5.36 -4.07
C ALA A 32 -0.95 -6.30 -2.89
N SER A 33 0.10 -6.78 -2.22
CA SER A 33 -0.02 -7.64 -1.04
C SER A 33 -0.67 -6.92 0.13
N ILE A 34 -0.27 -5.71 0.42
CA ILE A 34 -0.85 -4.89 1.49
C ILE A 34 -2.33 -4.61 1.19
N ARG A 35 -2.63 -4.21 -0.05
CA ARG A 35 -4.00 -3.97 -0.49
C ARG A 35 -4.89 -5.19 -0.28
N LEU A 36 -4.41 -6.36 -0.68
CA LEU A 36 -5.16 -7.60 -0.57
C LEU A 36 -5.46 -7.96 0.88
N ILE A 37 -4.48 -7.84 1.76
CA ILE A 37 -4.64 -8.12 3.19
C ILE A 37 -5.63 -7.13 3.82
N ALA A 38 -5.50 -5.84 3.49
CA ALA A 38 -6.43 -4.82 3.99
C ALA A 38 -7.87 -5.11 3.54
N ARG A 39 -8.05 -5.44 2.27
CA ARG A 39 -9.38 -5.79 1.73
C ARG A 39 -9.97 -7.02 2.43
N ARG A 40 -9.17 -8.05 2.63
CA ARG A 40 -9.63 -9.28 3.28
C ARG A 40 -9.96 -9.08 4.76
N SER A 41 -9.36 -8.10 5.41
CA SER A 41 -9.64 -7.80 6.81
C SER A 41 -11.01 -7.13 7.00
N ILE A 42 -11.53 -6.47 5.97
CA ILE A 42 -12.83 -5.80 6.00
C ILE A 42 -13.91 -6.82 5.57
N LYS A 43 -14.83 -7.11 6.47
CA LYS A 43 -15.91 -8.06 6.20
C LYS A 43 -17.20 -7.38 5.82
N ARG A 44 -17.97 -8.01 4.96
CA ARG A 44 -19.27 -7.50 4.58
C ARG A 44 -20.31 -8.00 5.58
N ARG A 45 -20.75 -7.11 6.45
CA ARG A 45 -21.73 -7.39 7.51
C ARG A 45 -22.61 -6.17 7.77
N GLN A 46 -23.83 -6.42 8.23
CA GLN A 46 -24.78 -5.35 8.55
C GLN A 46 -24.47 -4.67 9.89
N THR A 47 -23.79 -5.36 10.78
CA THR A 47 -23.46 -4.84 12.12
C THR A 47 -22.08 -4.17 12.11
N ALA A 48 -21.89 -3.20 12.99
CA ALA A 48 -20.60 -2.56 13.17
C ALA A 48 -19.59 -3.51 13.83
N ALA A 49 -18.32 -3.43 13.43
CA ALA A 49 -17.27 -4.18 14.06
C ALA A 49 -16.93 -3.60 15.44
N MET A 50 -16.31 -4.40 16.28
CA MET A 50 -15.84 -3.94 17.60
C MET A 50 -14.73 -2.89 17.41
N PRO A 51 -14.68 -1.86 18.27
CA PRO A 51 -13.55 -0.92 18.27
C PRO A 51 -12.21 -1.65 18.38
N GLY A 52 -11.20 -1.17 17.66
CA GLY A 52 -9.87 -1.78 17.64
C GLY A 52 -9.71 -2.91 16.61
N THR A 53 -10.79 -3.41 16.03
CA THR A 53 -10.75 -4.40 14.95
C THR A 53 -11.04 -3.74 13.61
N PRO A 54 -10.66 -4.35 12.46
CA PRO A 54 -11.00 -3.78 11.17
C PRO A 54 -12.51 -3.56 11.00
N PRO A 55 -12.92 -2.51 10.27
CA PRO A 55 -14.34 -2.19 10.14
C PRO A 55 -15.08 -3.20 9.28
N ASN A 56 -16.39 -3.28 9.47
CA ASN A 56 -17.27 -3.99 8.57
C ASN A 56 -17.84 -3.03 7.52
N THR A 57 -18.24 -3.55 6.39
CA THR A 57 -18.88 -2.76 5.33
C THR A 57 -20.24 -3.39 4.98
N ARG A 58 -21.27 -2.58 4.91
CA ARG A 58 -22.63 -3.08 4.60
C ARG A 58 -22.78 -3.45 3.13
N ARG A 59 -22.30 -2.59 2.24
CA ARG A 59 -22.45 -2.75 0.78
C ARG A 59 -21.12 -3.05 0.06
N GLY A 60 -20.05 -3.23 0.81
CA GLY A 60 -18.74 -3.51 0.22
C GLY A 60 -18.01 -2.29 -0.33
N GLN A 61 -18.49 -1.08 -0.12
CA GLN A 61 -17.89 0.13 -0.66
C GLN A 61 -16.48 0.37 -0.13
N LEU A 62 -16.30 0.33 1.19
CA LEU A 62 -14.99 0.52 1.80
C LEU A 62 -14.00 -0.54 1.31
N LYS A 63 -14.42 -1.79 1.29
CA LYS A 63 -13.58 -2.89 0.83
C LYS A 63 -13.13 -2.70 -0.62
N ARG A 64 -14.05 -2.32 -1.51
CA ARG A 64 -13.74 -2.08 -2.92
C ARG A 64 -12.92 -0.82 -3.15
N SER A 65 -12.97 0.13 -2.23
CA SER A 65 -12.30 1.42 -2.38
C SER A 65 -10.79 1.34 -2.17
N ILE A 66 -10.28 0.25 -1.59
CA ILE A 66 -8.86 0.14 -1.30
C ILE A 66 -8.09 -0.08 -2.59
N MET A 67 -7.28 0.90 -2.94
CA MET A 67 -6.51 0.95 -4.18
C MET A 67 -5.04 1.18 -3.85
N TYR A 68 -4.18 1.03 -4.84
CA TYR A 68 -2.80 1.49 -4.71
C TYR A 68 -2.37 2.22 -5.98
N SER A 69 -1.44 3.12 -5.82
CA SER A 69 -0.77 3.79 -6.92
C SER A 69 0.72 3.82 -6.67
N LEU A 70 1.49 3.82 -7.74
CA LEU A 70 2.95 3.81 -7.67
C LEU A 70 3.50 5.10 -8.28
N ASP A 71 4.36 5.78 -7.52
CA ASP A 71 5.13 6.91 -8.02
C ASP A 71 6.52 6.41 -8.37
N LYS A 72 6.77 6.18 -9.65
CA LYS A 72 8.03 5.66 -10.14
C LYS A 72 9.21 6.59 -9.88
N GLN A 73 8.96 7.90 -9.98
CA GLN A 73 10.03 8.90 -9.79
C GLN A 73 10.49 8.96 -8.33
N ARG A 74 9.55 8.89 -7.40
CA ARG A 74 9.86 8.93 -5.96
C ARG A 74 10.16 7.56 -5.37
N GLY A 75 9.84 6.47 -6.08
CA GLY A 75 9.94 5.13 -5.54
C GLY A 75 8.99 4.88 -4.37
N VAL A 76 7.78 5.42 -4.43
CA VAL A 76 6.80 5.37 -3.36
C VAL A 76 5.52 4.70 -3.84
N ALA A 77 4.91 3.89 -2.99
CA ALA A 77 3.56 3.36 -3.19
C ALA A 77 2.60 4.01 -2.21
N LEU A 78 1.44 4.41 -2.71
CA LEU A 78 0.33 4.89 -1.89
C LEU A 78 -0.75 3.81 -1.91
N ILE A 79 -1.13 3.32 -0.75
CA ILE A 79 -2.17 2.29 -0.62
C ILE A 79 -3.20 2.78 0.37
N GLY A 80 -4.47 2.72 0.00
CA GLY A 80 -5.53 3.11 0.90
C GLY A 80 -6.87 3.24 0.23
N PRO A 81 -7.90 3.65 1.00
CA PRO A 81 -9.22 3.88 0.45
C PRO A 81 -9.23 5.10 -0.48
N ASP A 82 -9.87 4.92 -1.62
CA ASP A 82 -10.05 6.01 -2.59
C ASP A 82 -11.06 7.01 -2.04
N PHE A 83 -10.62 8.25 -1.86
CA PHE A 83 -11.45 9.33 -1.34
C PHE A 83 -12.67 9.58 -2.22
N ASP A 84 -12.55 9.43 -3.53
CA ASP A 84 -13.67 9.64 -4.46
C ASP A 84 -14.78 8.62 -4.28
N VAL A 85 -14.47 7.46 -3.69
CA VAL A 85 -15.46 6.39 -3.44
C VAL A 85 -16.07 6.52 -2.05
N VAL A 86 -15.26 6.68 -1.02
CA VAL A 86 -15.73 6.63 0.39
C VAL A 86 -15.53 7.94 1.15
N GLY A 87 -14.95 8.96 0.52
CA GLY A 87 -14.68 10.24 1.19
C GLY A 87 -13.79 10.05 2.40
N ALA A 88 -14.08 10.78 3.47
CA ALA A 88 -13.29 10.74 4.70
C ALA A 88 -13.62 9.54 5.60
N ALA A 89 -14.54 8.67 5.20
CA ALA A 89 -14.93 7.52 6.03
C ALA A 89 -13.75 6.58 6.31
N GLY A 90 -12.90 6.35 5.31
CA GLY A 90 -11.71 5.50 5.48
C GLY A 90 -10.78 6.04 6.56
N LYS A 91 -10.51 7.34 6.54
CA LYS A 91 -9.69 8.00 7.56
C LYS A 91 -10.33 7.94 8.94
N ALA A 92 -11.64 8.14 9.01
CA ALA A 92 -12.39 8.08 10.27
C ALA A 92 -12.31 6.68 10.90
N HIS A 93 -12.39 5.63 10.11
CA HIS A 93 -12.20 4.27 10.61
C HIS A 93 -10.76 4.01 11.06
N GLU A 94 -9.78 4.40 10.26
CA GLU A 94 -8.38 4.12 10.57
C GLU A 94 -7.93 4.82 11.85
N PHE A 95 -8.25 6.10 11.98
CA PHE A 95 -7.75 6.93 13.08
C PHE A 95 -8.79 7.28 14.12
N GLY A 96 -10.05 6.95 13.89
CA GLY A 96 -11.17 7.45 14.69
C GLY A 96 -11.45 8.91 14.38
N GLY A 97 -12.51 9.45 14.93
CA GLY A 97 -12.87 10.85 14.79
C GLY A 97 -14.30 11.05 14.31
N ASN A 98 -14.62 12.29 13.92
CA ASN A 98 -15.96 12.66 13.51
C ASN A 98 -16.13 12.50 12.00
N PHE A 99 -17.26 11.90 11.61
CA PHE A 99 -17.68 11.79 10.22
C PHE A 99 -19.22 11.87 10.15
N ARG A 100 -19.73 12.78 9.36
CA ARG A 100 -21.19 12.99 9.20
C ARG A 100 -21.92 13.16 10.54
N ARG A 101 -21.35 14.00 11.43
CA ARG A 101 -21.87 14.30 12.78
C ARG A 101 -21.87 13.11 13.75
N GLU A 102 -21.24 11.99 13.38
CA GLU A 102 -21.06 10.86 14.26
C GLU A 102 -19.59 10.72 14.66
N ARG A 103 -19.37 10.30 15.89
CA ARG A 103 -18.02 9.99 16.36
C ARG A 103 -17.73 8.52 16.10
N TYR A 104 -16.72 8.27 15.28
CA TYR A 104 -16.30 6.92 14.96
C TYR A 104 -15.20 6.47 15.91
N PRO A 105 -15.35 5.29 16.53
CA PRO A 105 -14.24 4.68 17.24
C PRO A 105 -13.19 4.21 16.24
N LYS A 106 -11.95 4.10 16.73
CA LYS A 106 -10.83 3.64 15.90
C LYS A 106 -11.01 2.18 15.51
N ARG A 107 -11.04 1.91 14.23
CA ARG A 107 -11.12 0.55 13.66
C ARG A 107 -10.08 0.44 12.54
N PRO A 108 -8.78 0.29 12.88
CA PRO A 108 -7.71 0.33 11.89
C PRO A 108 -7.74 -0.89 10.98
N PHE A 109 -7.40 -0.68 9.72
CA PHE A 109 -7.32 -1.74 8.70
C PHE A 109 -6.08 -1.64 7.83
N MET A 110 -5.57 -0.43 7.57
CA MET A 110 -4.36 -0.23 6.76
C MET A 110 -3.09 -0.48 7.58
N GLY A 111 -3.01 0.05 8.78
CA GLY A 111 -1.89 -0.17 9.69
C GLY A 111 -1.65 -1.65 9.99
N PRO A 112 -2.69 -2.38 10.44
CA PRO A 112 -2.56 -3.83 10.65
C PRO A 112 -2.19 -4.62 9.40
N ALA A 113 -2.67 -4.21 8.20
CA ALA A 113 -2.29 -4.85 6.95
C ALA A 113 -0.79 -4.69 6.68
N LEU A 114 -0.24 -3.49 6.89
CA LEU A 114 1.19 -3.24 6.75
C LEU A 114 1.99 -4.08 7.77
N GLU A 115 1.55 -4.15 9.01
CA GLU A 115 2.22 -4.94 10.04
C GLU A 115 2.30 -6.43 9.68
N LYS A 116 1.27 -6.98 9.06
CA LYS A 116 1.27 -8.39 8.62
C LYS A 116 2.25 -8.66 7.50
N VAL A 117 2.55 -7.68 6.66
CA VAL A 117 3.44 -7.83 5.50
C VAL A 117 4.87 -7.41 5.81
N LYS A 118 5.06 -6.56 6.80
CA LYS A 118 6.31 -5.88 7.13
C LYS A 118 7.53 -6.82 7.14
N ASP A 119 7.43 -7.98 7.78
CA ASP A 119 8.54 -8.92 7.89
C ASP A 119 8.88 -9.61 6.58
N ARG A 120 7.93 -9.64 5.64
CA ARG A 120 8.14 -10.23 4.31
C ARG A 120 8.65 -9.22 3.27
N LEU A 121 8.62 -7.93 3.58
CA LEU A 121 9.03 -6.90 2.63
C LEU A 121 10.48 -7.07 2.17
N PRO A 122 11.47 -7.33 3.05
CA PRO A 122 12.84 -7.50 2.59
C PRO A 122 12.99 -8.62 1.56
N SER A 123 12.29 -9.74 1.71
CA SER A 123 12.37 -10.87 0.77
C SER A 123 11.81 -10.53 -0.61
N MET A 124 10.90 -9.58 -0.71
CA MET A 124 10.35 -9.13 -1.99
C MET A 124 11.37 -8.39 -2.84
N TRP A 125 12.39 -7.82 -2.21
CA TRP A 125 13.49 -7.14 -2.88
C TRP A 125 14.72 -8.03 -3.05
N ALA A 126 14.82 -9.13 -2.30
CA ALA A 126 15.96 -10.02 -2.38
C ALA A 126 16.08 -10.65 -3.77
N GLY A 127 17.27 -10.59 -4.35
CA GLY A 127 17.51 -11.13 -5.69
C GLY A 127 16.85 -10.37 -6.83
N SER A 128 16.32 -9.17 -6.57
CA SER A 128 15.64 -8.38 -7.60
C SER A 128 16.59 -7.85 -8.69
N ILE A 129 17.88 -7.76 -8.38
CA ILE A 129 18.93 -7.36 -9.34
C ILE A 129 19.77 -8.60 -9.67
N ARG A 130 19.58 -9.16 -10.86
CA ARG A 130 20.33 -10.32 -11.33
C ARG A 130 20.90 -10.09 -12.72
#